data_11d58a1a0136e9f71475878d6cf8f645
#
_entry.id   11d58a1a0136e9f71475878d6cf8f645
#
_cell.length_a   1.000
_cell.length_b   1.000
_cell.length_c   1.000
_cell.angle_alpha   90.00
_cell.angle_beta   90.00
_cell.angle_gamma   90.00
#
_symmetry.space_group_name_H-M   'P 1'
#
loop_
_entity.id
_entity.type
_entity.pdbx_description
1 polymer ?
#
loop_
_entity_poly.entity_id
_entity_poly.type
_entity_poly.pdbx_seq_one_letter_code
_entity_poly.pdbx_strand_id
1 'polypeptide(L)'
;MRLIDLGVTPLIIEREPFPRYHIGESMTGECGGLLRDLGLGDRMLEVGHPIKHGVNVYGTRGNKDWWVPVMQRLPDGSMKEQFTWQVRRSDFDAMMLDEATSRGAEKLDARATAPLVGDDGEIRGVTATTHDERTIEIEAPLTLDCTGQASFLANKKATGPKYLGAYDKQIAVFSQISNFRRDNGEDRADQPDNTHIFYTKKYHWAWAIPIDDQVTSVGIVIPAEYFREKGEQKTDFLRRELHDLNPGLSGRIDGEPVFVEGAHVIPNYSFQVRKFAGPGYMCVGDSHRFIDPIFSFGLYVAMKEAGLAANAAVKYLAGEGRGTDDPFHDYMVGVEMAIDRIEDLVDAFWENPLAFAVMTHRKFRNGTIDNLAGRFFDDHGCPMEERDAATAAFRKLLGRDRSYDESGLYSMPIGSRFHPERAPLWNSNLDSIATTEAWMRDLD
;
A
#
# COMPACT_ATOMS: atom_id res chain seq x y z
N MET A 1 -12.72 -14.20 -5.50
CA MET A 1 -14.10 -13.68 -5.42
C MET A 1 -14.52 -12.99 -6.72
N ARG A 2 -13.92 -11.89 -7.17
CA ARG A 2 -14.35 -11.18 -8.42
C ARG A 2 -14.36 -12.05 -9.67
N LEU A 3 -13.38 -12.95 -9.84
CA LEU A 3 -13.40 -13.92 -10.95
C LEU A 3 -14.63 -14.85 -10.89
N ILE A 4 -14.99 -15.29 -9.69
CA ILE A 4 -16.15 -16.15 -9.46
C ILE A 4 -17.45 -15.42 -9.81
N ASP A 5 -17.58 -14.16 -9.37
CA ASP A 5 -18.72 -13.29 -9.71
C ASP A 5 -18.85 -13.10 -11.23
N LEU A 6 -17.74 -13.19 -11.96
CA LEU A 6 -17.67 -13.11 -13.43
C LEU A 6 -17.71 -14.48 -14.14
N GLY A 7 -17.99 -15.57 -13.41
CA GLY A 7 -18.17 -16.91 -13.97
C GLY A 7 -16.88 -17.69 -14.22
N VAL A 8 -15.77 -17.28 -13.64
CA VAL A 8 -14.47 -17.98 -13.76
C VAL A 8 -14.07 -18.57 -12.42
N THR A 9 -13.81 -19.88 -12.38
CA THR A 9 -13.30 -20.58 -11.19
C THR A 9 -11.78 -20.49 -11.16
N PRO A 10 -11.15 -19.75 -10.20
CA PRO A 10 -9.72 -19.71 -10.06
C PRO A 10 -9.19 -20.88 -9.22
N LEU A 11 -7.99 -21.36 -9.54
CA LEU A 11 -7.18 -22.21 -8.66
C LEU A 11 -6.18 -21.32 -7.91
N ILE A 12 -6.26 -21.31 -6.57
CA ILE A 12 -5.34 -20.59 -5.68
C ILE A 12 -4.24 -21.57 -5.26
N ILE A 13 -2.99 -21.25 -5.59
CA ILE A 13 -1.81 -21.99 -5.14
C ILE A 13 -1.20 -21.21 -3.97
N GLU A 14 -1.23 -21.79 -2.78
CA GLU A 14 -0.68 -21.16 -1.56
C GLU A 14 0.29 -22.11 -0.87
N ARG A 15 1.47 -21.59 -0.53
CA ARG A 15 2.55 -22.38 0.08
C ARG A 15 2.49 -22.49 1.59
N GLU A 16 1.83 -21.53 2.27
CA GLU A 16 1.81 -21.42 3.70
C GLU A 16 0.42 -21.73 4.26
N PRO A 17 0.33 -22.48 5.36
CA PRO A 17 -0.96 -22.67 6.03
C PRO A 17 -1.45 -21.35 6.64
N PHE A 18 -2.77 -21.13 6.62
CA PHE A 18 -3.43 -20.05 7.34
C PHE A 18 -3.96 -20.54 8.69
N PRO A 19 -4.03 -19.66 9.73
CA PRO A 19 -3.61 -18.24 9.71
C PRO A 19 -2.09 -18.09 9.74
N ARG A 20 -1.57 -17.03 9.08
CA ARG A 20 -0.15 -16.70 9.08
C ARG A 20 0.10 -15.22 9.33
N TYR A 21 1.26 -14.87 9.87
CA TYR A 21 1.66 -13.49 10.07
C TYR A 21 1.89 -12.76 8.73
N HIS A 22 1.41 -11.53 8.65
CA HIS A 22 1.74 -10.60 7.57
C HIS A 22 1.66 -9.16 8.09
N ILE A 23 2.40 -8.23 7.49
CA ILE A 23 2.30 -6.80 7.77
C ILE A 23 1.35 -6.12 6.76
N GLY A 24 0.89 -4.89 7.07
CA GLY A 24 -0.04 -4.12 6.26
C GLY A 24 -1.46 -4.24 6.81
N GLU A 25 -1.69 -3.59 7.95
CA GLU A 25 -2.83 -3.81 8.85
C GLU A 25 -3.84 -2.67 8.84
N SER A 26 -3.47 -1.51 8.24
CA SER A 26 -4.33 -0.34 8.19
C SER A 26 -4.93 -0.16 6.80
N MET A 27 -6.23 0.13 6.74
CA MET A 27 -6.98 0.32 5.50
C MET A 27 -7.27 1.79 5.23
N THR A 28 -7.38 2.15 3.96
CA THR A 28 -7.93 3.44 3.49
C THR A 28 -9.44 3.39 3.44
N GLY A 29 -10.09 4.54 3.26
CA GLY A 29 -11.54 4.62 3.10
C GLY A 29 -12.07 3.79 1.93
N GLU A 30 -11.40 3.89 0.78
CA GLU A 30 -11.78 3.15 -0.44
C GLU A 30 -11.56 1.63 -0.29
N CYS A 31 -10.53 1.21 0.47
CA CYS A 31 -10.35 -0.21 0.80
C CYS A 31 -11.58 -0.76 1.55
N GLY A 32 -12.07 -0.02 2.55
CA GLY A 32 -13.32 -0.36 3.24
C GLY A 32 -14.54 -0.37 2.33
N GLY A 33 -14.59 0.52 1.35
CA GLY A 33 -15.61 0.54 0.29
C GLY A 33 -15.61 -0.77 -0.51
N LEU A 34 -14.44 -1.19 -1.01
CA LEU A 34 -14.29 -2.43 -1.77
C LEU A 34 -14.74 -3.68 -0.99
N LEU A 35 -14.49 -3.73 0.33
CA LEU A 35 -14.97 -4.84 1.16
C LEU A 35 -16.51 -4.86 1.27
N ARG A 36 -17.14 -3.68 1.40
CA ARG A 36 -18.61 -3.57 1.41
C ARG A 36 -19.21 -3.98 0.06
N ASP A 37 -18.58 -3.58 -1.05
CA ASP A 37 -18.99 -3.97 -2.42
C ASP A 37 -18.83 -5.47 -2.68
N LEU A 38 -17.92 -6.14 -1.98
CA LEU A 38 -17.78 -7.59 -1.98
C LEU A 38 -18.81 -8.31 -1.06
N GLY A 39 -19.65 -7.53 -0.35
CA GLY A 39 -20.62 -8.07 0.62
C GLY A 39 -19.99 -8.52 1.94
N LEU A 40 -18.79 -8.03 2.27
CA LEU A 40 -18.06 -8.45 3.46
C LEU A 40 -18.20 -7.48 4.64
N GLY A 41 -18.96 -6.39 4.49
CA GLY A 41 -19.10 -5.37 5.54
C GLY A 41 -19.57 -5.92 6.88
N ASP A 42 -20.62 -6.73 6.88
CA ASP A 42 -21.17 -7.35 8.10
C ASP A 42 -20.17 -8.35 8.69
N ARG A 43 -19.48 -9.12 7.85
CA ARG A 43 -18.47 -10.08 8.28
C ARG A 43 -17.28 -9.41 8.97
N MET A 44 -16.85 -8.25 8.47
CA MET A 44 -15.80 -7.44 9.10
C MET A 44 -16.20 -6.95 10.51
N LEU A 45 -17.47 -6.60 10.69
CA LEU A 45 -18.02 -6.21 12.00
C LEU A 45 -18.16 -7.42 12.95
N GLU A 46 -18.61 -8.56 12.45
CA GLU A 46 -18.74 -9.81 13.23
C GLU A 46 -17.40 -10.32 13.78
N VAL A 47 -16.33 -10.23 12.97
CA VAL A 47 -14.96 -10.60 13.38
C VAL A 47 -14.42 -9.62 14.44
N GLY A 48 -14.99 -8.42 14.54
CA GLY A 48 -14.60 -7.43 15.54
C GLY A 48 -13.29 -6.71 15.23
N HIS A 49 -12.99 -6.52 13.95
CA HIS A 49 -11.83 -5.71 13.55
C HIS A 49 -11.99 -4.26 14.05
N PRO A 50 -10.92 -3.63 14.61
CA PRO A 50 -10.97 -2.25 15.09
C PRO A 50 -11.43 -1.28 14.01
N ILE A 51 -12.29 -0.33 14.38
CA ILE A 51 -12.87 0.66 13.47
C ILE A 51 -11.95 1.87 13.38
N LYS A 52 -11.52 2.18 12.17
CA LYS A 52 -10.68 3.34 11.85
C LYS A 52 -11.54 4.48 11.30
N HIS A 53 -11.55 5.60 12.00
CA HIS A 53 -12.18 6.85 11.55
C HIS A 53 -11.22 7.81 10.88
N GLY A 54 -9.90 7.60 11.04
CA GLY A 54 -8.88 8.44 10.43
C GLY A 54 -7.47 8.13 10.86
N VAL A 55 -6.59 9.10 10.61
CA VAL A 55 -5.17 9.05 10.93
C VAL A 55 -4.77 10.29 11.72
N ASN A 56 -4.12 10.09 12.86
CA ASN A 56 -3.45 11.14 13.62
C ASN A 56 -1.99 11.22 13.16
N VAL A 57 -1.53 12.40 12.83
CA VAL A 57 -0.13 12.65 12.45
C VAL A 57 0.52 13.54 13.50
N TYR A 58 1.66 13.09 14.04
CA TYR A 58 2.43 13.73 15.08
C TYR A 58 3.76 14.21 14.52
N GLY A 59 3.99 15.51 14.61
CA GLY A 59 5.23 16.13 14.17
C GLY A 59 6.38 15.94 15.14
N THR A 60 7.49 16.58 14.82
CA THR A 60 8.79 16.42 15.50
C THR A 60 8.77 16.75 16.99
N ARG A 61 7.81 17.55 17.47
CA ARG A 61 7.65 17.90 18.89
C ARG A 61 6.73 16.94 19.65
N GLY A 62 6.21 15.91 18.98
CA GLY A 62 5.27 14.96 19.56
C GLY A 62 3.85 15.48 19.73
N ASN A 63 3.54 16.68 19.23
CA ASN A 63 2.18 17.20 19.20
C ASN A 63 1.43 16.62 17.99
N LYS A 64 0.11 16.41 18.15
CA LYS A 64 -0.74 16.10 17.03
C LYS A 64 -0.82 17.32 16.10
N ASP A 65 -0.17 17.22 14.94
CA ASP A 65 -0.12 18.29 13.97
C ASP A 65 -1.40 18.34 13.14
N TRP A 66 -1.93 17.16 12.79
CA TRP A 66 -3.10 17.07 11.92
C TRP A 66 -3.88 15.77 12.10
N TRP A 67 -5.17 15.89 11.75
CA TRP A 67 -6.13 14.79 11.66
C TRP A 67 -6.58 14.63 10.21
N VAL A 68 -6.46 13.42 9.68
CA VAL A 68 -6.97 13.05 8.35
C VAL A 68 -8.15 12.11 8.53
N PRO A 69 -9.39 12.61 8.37
CA PRO A 69 -10.57 11.77 8.52
C PRO A 69 -10.74 10.78 7.35
N VAL A 70 -11.35 9.64 7.62
CA VAL A 70 -11.89 8.77 6.57
C VAL A 70 -13.16 9.41 6.04
N MET A 71 -13.15 9.79 4.75
CA MET A 71 -14.27 10.45 4.09
C MET A 71 -14.71 9.65 2.87
N GLN A 72 -15.99 9.59 2.63
CA GLN A 72 -16.61 9.11 1.40
C GLN A 72 -17.03 10.29 0.54
N ARG A 73 -16.74 10.25 -0.75
CA ARG A 73 -17.31 11.17 -1.73
C ARG A 73 -18.63 10.59 -2.25
N LEU A 74 -19.68 11.38 -2.19
CA LEU A 74 -20.98 10.99 -2.69
C LEU A 74 -21.12 11.30 -4.19
N PRO A 75 -22.11 10.72 -4.90
CA PRO A 75 -22.31 10.97 -6.32
C PRO A 75 -22.58 12.45 -6.69
N ASP A 76 -23.10 13.25 -5.75
CA ASP A 76 -23.31 14.69 -5.93
C ASP A 76 -22.03 15.52 -5.68
N GLY A 77 -20.89 14.87 -5.42
CA GLY A 77 -19.61 15.50 -5.13
C GLY A 77 -19.42 15.94 -3.68
N SER A 78 -20.41 15.81 -2.82
CA SER A 78 -20.25 16.14 -1.39
C SER A 78 -19.41 15.10 -0.64
N MET A 79 -18.86 15.51 0.50
CA MET A 79 -18.03 14.66 1.35
C MET A 79 -18.79 14.29 2.63
N LYS A 80 -18.77 13.00 2.98
CA LYS A 80 -19.40 12.47 4.18
C LYS A 80 -18.37 11.70 5.02
N GLU A 81 -18.38 11.88 6.34
CA GLU A 81 -17.59 11.03 7.23
C GLU A 81 -17.99 9.57 7.10
N GLN A 82 -16.98 8.71 7.07
CA GLN A 82 -17.12 7.27 6.94
C GLN A 82 -16.07 6.61 7.85
N PHE A 83 -16.09 5.31 7.94
CA PHE A 83 -15.09 4.51 8.61
C PHE A 83 -14.57 3.38 7.71
N THR A 84 -13.42 2.87 8.07
CA THR A 84 -12.81 1.66 7.55
C THR A 84 -12.32 0.80 8.71
N TRP A 85 -11.43 -0.16 8.49
CA TRP A 85 -10.96 -1.06 9.53
C TRP A 85 -9.42 -1.04 9.65
N GLN A 86 -8.96 -1.39 10.83
CA GLN A 86 -7.63 -1.95 11.06
C GLN A 86 -7.79 -3.46 11.14
N VAL A 87 -6.81 -4.23 10.70
CA VAL A 87 -6.95 -5.69 10.66
C VAL A 87 -5.73 -6.40 11.21
N ARG A 88 -5.95 -7.42 12.01
CA ARG A 88 -4.94 -8.45 12.24
C ARG A 88 -4.87 -9.31 10.98
N ARG A 89 -3.77 -9.23 10.25
CA ARG A 89 -3.62 -9.85 8.94
C ARG A 89 -3.75 -11.37 8.97
N SER A 90 -3.35 -12.05 10.05
CA SER A 90 -3.56 -13.49 10.19
C SER A 90 -5.04 -13.86 10.06
N ASP A 91 -5.91 -13.11 10.73
CA ASP A 91 -7.35 -13.39 10.78
C ASP A 91 -8.06 -12.90 9.52
N PHE A 92 -7.69 -11.70 9.06
CA PHE A 92 -8.25 -11.10 7.84
C PHE A 92 -7.90 -11.92 6.60
N ASP A 93 -6.63 -12.30 6.42
CA ASP A 93 -6.19 -13.05 5.25
C ASP A 93 -6.82 -14.46 5.23
N ALA A 94 -6.94 -15.11 6.40
CA ALA A 94 -7.65 -16.39 6.54
C ALA A 94 -9.13 -16.25 6.18
N MET A 95 -9.82 -15.23 6.72
CA MET A 95 -11.22 -14.94 6.39
C MET A 95 -11.41 -14.72 4.88
N MET A 96 -10.54 -13.95 4.24
CA MET A 96 -10.61 -13.68 2.80
C MET A 96 -10.42 -14.94 1.95
N LEU A 97 -9.51 -15.83 2.37
CA LEU A 97 -9.28 -17.11 1.69
C LEU A 97 -10.47 -18.06 1.87
N ASP A 98 -10.99 -18.19 3.10
CA ASP A 98 -12.16 -19.01 3.40
C ASP A 98 -13.39 -18.52 2.63
N GLU A 99 -13.59 -17.22 2.54
CA GLU A 99 -14.67 -16.62 1.76
C GLU A 99 -14.52 -16.90 0.25
N ALA A 100 -13.29 -16.80 -0.28
CA ALA A 100 -13.05 -17.11 -1.69
C ALA A 100 -13.33 -18.59 -2.02
N THR A 101 -12.90 -19.51 -1.14
CA THR A 101 -13.13 -20.95 -1.32
C THR A 101 -14.59 -21.31 -1.12
N SER A 102 -15.29 -20.72 -0.16
CA SER A 102 -16.72 -20.95 0.05
C SER A 102 -17.58 -20.50 -1.13
N ARG A 103 -17.12 -19.48 -1.86
CA ARG A 103 -17.76 -19.02 -3.12
C ARG A 103 -17.38 -19.85 -4.33
N GLY A 104 -16.46 -20.79 -4.22
CA GLY A 104 -16.11 -21.75 -5.28
C GLY A 104 -14.71 -21.61 -5.87
N ALA A 105 -13.80 -20.83 -5.26
CA ALA A 105 -12.39 -20.92 -5.65
C ALA A 105 -11.81 -22.28 -5.22
N GLU A 106 -11.02 -22.88 -6.10
CA GLU A 106 -10.24 -24.07 -5.76
C GLU A 106 -8.93 -23.66 -5.06
N LYS A 107 -8.46 -24.47 -4.11
CA LYS A 107 -7.21 -24.24 -3.40
C LYS A 107 -6.29 -25.46 -3.50
N LEU A 108 -5.02 -25.19 -3.76
CA LEU A 108 -3.95 -26.17 -3.72
C LEU A 108 -2.85 -25.73 -2.77
N ASP A 109 -2.59 -26.54 -1.74
CA ASP A 109 -1.50 -26.34 -0.81
C ASP A 109 -0.17 -26.80 -1.46
N ALA A 110 0.50 -25.85 -2.12
CA ALA A 110 1.73 -26.10 -2.86
C ALA A 110 2.53 -24.79 -3.04
N ARG A 111 3.80 -24.92 -3.34
CA ARG A 111 4.69 -23.81 -3.68
C ARG A 111 4.91 -23.75 -5.19
N ALA A 112 4.53 -22.68 -5.86
CA ALA A 112 4.94 -22.40 -7.22
C ALA A 112 6.47 -22.23 -7.29
N THR A 113 7.13 -22.96 -8.21
CA THR A 113 8.60 -23.01 -8.29
C THR A 113 9.14 -22.48 -9.61
N ALA A 114 8.42 -22.64 -10.71
CA ALA A 114 8.78 -22.08 -12.02
C ALA A 114 7.52 -21.76 -12.83
N PRO A 115 7.54 -20.74 -13.71
CA PRO A 115 6.52 -20.59 -14.75
C PRO A 115 6.70 -21.66 -15.83
N LEU A 116 5.60 -22.13 -16.40
CA LEU A 116 5.57 -22.90 -17.64
C LEU A 116 5.52 -21.91 -18.81
N VAL A 117 6.61 -21.82 -19.57
CA VAL A 117 6.76 -20.86 -20.67
C VAL A 117 6.77 -21.61 -21.99
N GLY A 118 5.87 -21.23 -22.90
CA GLY A 118 5.84 -21.77 -24.25
C GLY A 118 6.99 -21.28 -25.13
N ASP A 119 7.20 -21.91 -26.27
CA ASP A 119 8.25 -21.51 -27.24
C ASP A 119 8.03 -20.09 -27.80
N ASP A 120 6.81 -19.61 -27.75
CA ASP A 120 6.39 -18.23 -28.10
C ASP A 120 6.56 -17.21 -26.99
N GLY A 121 7.00 -17.65 -25.79
CA GLY A 121 7.17 -16.81 -24.61
C GLY A 121 5.89 -16.60 -23.80
N GLU A 122 4.75 -17.15 -24.22
CA GLU A 122 3.50 -17.10 -23.46
C GLU A 122 3.63 -17.93 -22.16
N ILE A 123 3.14 -17.40 -21.04
CA ILE A 123 3.04 -18.17 -19.80
C ILE A 123 1.77 -19.03 -19.85
N ARG A 124 1.95 -20.33 -19.71
CA ARG A 124 0.90 -21.35 -19.84
C ARG A 124 0.59 -22.07 -18.53
N GLY A 125 1.04 -21.50 -17.42
CA GLY A 125 0.85 -22.07 -16.10
C GLY A 125 2.10 -22.02 -15.24
N VAL A 126 2.17 -22.92 -14.25
CA VAL A 126 3.30 -23.01 -13.32
C VAL A 126 3.64 -24.43 -12.95
N THR A 127 4.90 -24.69 -12.68
CA THR A 127 5.35 -25.86 -11.93
C THR A 127 5.22 -25.57 -10.44
N ALA A 128 4.67 -26.49 -9.67
CA ALA A 128 4.52 -26.38 -8.22
C ALA A 128 5.05 -27.62 -7.50
N THR A 129 5.52 -27.41 -6.26
CA THR A 129 5.93 -28.49 -5.35
C THR A 129 4.92 -28.58 -4.21
N THR A 130 4.29 -29.72 -4.04
CA THR A 130 3.33 -30.04 -2.98
C THR A 130 4.05 -30.31 -1.64
N HIS A 131 3.30 -30.35 -0.52
CA HIS A 131 3.88 -30.61 0.81
C HIS A 131 4.53 -32.00 0.95
N ASP A 132 4.10 -32.97 0.14
CA ASP A 132 4.69 -34.32 0.03
C ASP A 132 5.83 -34.39 -1.00
N GLU A 133 6.42 -33.22 -1.35
CA GLU A 133 7.59 -33.05 -2.22
C GLU A 133 7.39 -33.51 -3.67
N ARG A 134 6.15 -33.72 -4.11
CA ARG A 134 5.89 -34.02 -5.53
C ARG A 134 5.92 -32.76 -6.35
N THR A 135 6.62 -32.80 -7.47
CA THR A 135 6.57 -31.74 -8.50
C THR A 135 5.44 -32.03 -9.46
N ILE A 136 4.58 -31.04 -9.68
CA ILE A 136 3.45 -31.09 -10.59
C ILE A 136 3.47 -29.89 -11.52
N GLU A 137 3.01 -30.07 -12.73
CA GLU A 137 2.76 -29.00 -13.70
C GLU A 137 1.26 -28.69 -13.71
N ILE A 138 0.94 -27.41 -13.65
CA ILE A 138 -0.42 -26.90 -13.64
C ILE A 138 -0.55 -25.97 -14.84
N GLU A 139 -1.22 -26.43 -15.87
CA GLU A 139 -1.50 -25.64 -17.05
C GLU A 139 -2.72 -24.75 -16.83
N ALA A 140 -2.62 -23.50 -17.23
CA ALA A 140 -3.69 -22.52 -17.18
C ALA A 140 -3.54 -21.50 -18.32
N PRO A 141 -4.66 -21.06 -18.91
CA PRO A 141 -4.61 -20.04 -19.98
C PRO A 141 -4.20 -18.65 -19.47
N LEU A 142 -4.22 -18.45 -18.15
CA LEU A 142 -3.80 -17.20 -17.51
C LEU A 142 -3.28 -17.48 -16.09
N THR A 143 -2.13 -16.91 -15.76
CA THR A 143 -1.50 -16.95 -14.44
C THR A 143 -1.51 -15.56 -13.81
N LEU A 144 -2.09 -15.43 -12.60
CA LEU A 144 -2.03 -14.21 -11.82
C LEU A 144 -0.95 -14.34 -10.74
N ASP A 145 0.10 -13.52 -10.81
CA ASP A 145 1.11 -13.44 -9.75
C ASP A 145 0.63 -12.51 -8.64
N CYS A 146 0.12 -13.10 -7.57
CA CYS A 146 -0.31 -12.42 -6.35
C CYS A 146 0.67 -12.68 -5.19
N THR A 147 1.95 -12.96 -5.47
CA THR A 147 2.93 -13.37 -4.46
C THR A 147 3.49 -12.19 -3.65
N GLY A 148 2.93 -11.00 -3.83
CA GLY A 148 3.35 -9.80 -3.11
C GLY A 148 4.81 -9.46 -3.38
N GLN A 149 5.54 -9.02 -2.38
CA GLN A 149 6.94 -8.60 -2.52
C GLN A 149 7.89 -9.72 -3.00
N ALA A 150 7.46 -11.00 -2.93
CA ALA A 150 8.21 -12.10 -3.51
C ALA A 150 8.32 -12.01 -5.05
N SER A 151 7.37 -11.31 -5.73
CA SER A 151 7.40 -11.02 -7.17
C SER A 151 7.85 -12.24 -7.97
N PHE A 152 7.11 -13.34 -7.85
CA PHE A 152 7.53 -14.68 -8.34
C PHE A 152 7.90 -14.65 -9.82
N LEU A 153 7.02 -14.18 -10.70
CA LEU A 153 7.26 -14.15 -12.14
C LEU A 153 8.44 -13.23 -12.50
N ALA A 154 8.55 -12.07 -11.86
CA ALA A 154 9.64 -11.14 -12.11
C ALA A 154 11.00 -11.71 -11.68
N ASN A 155 11.06 -12.35 -10.52
CA ASN A 155 12.27 -13.01 -10.03
C ASN A 155 12.66 -14.26 -10.86
N LYS A 156 11.69 -14.86 -11.55
CA LYS A 156 11.95 -15.95 -12.53
C LYS A 156 12.24 -15.41 -13.93
N LYS A 157 12.33 -14.09 -14.12
CA LYS A 157 12.61 -13.41 -15.39
C LYS A 157 11.54 -13.72 -16.48
N ALA A 158 10.32 -14.00 -16.06
CA ALA A 158 9.19 -14.29 -16.93
C ALA A 158 8.36 -13.03 -17.26
N THR A 159 8.70 -11.89 -16.66
CA THR A 159 8.09 -10.59 -16.94
C THR A 159 9.12 -9.63 -17.51
N GLY A 160 8.76 -8.36 -17.68
CA GLY A 160 9.72 -7.27 -17.91
C GLY A 160 10.64 -7.08 -16.69
N PRO A 161 11.65 -6.21 -16.83
CA PRO A 161 12.66 -6.03 -15.78
C PRO A 161 12.05 -5.42 -14.52
N LYS A 162 12.57 -5.85 -13.36
CA LYS A 162 12.30 -5.28 -12.04
C LYS A 162 13.32 -4.19 -11.74
N TYR A 163 12.84 -3.02 -11.38
CA TYR A 163 13.64 -1.85 -11.03
C TYR A 163 13.49 -1.50 -9.56
N LEU A 164 14.52 -0.89 -8.98
CA LEU A 164 14.45 -0.31 -7.63
C LEU A 164 13.55 0.92 -7.65
N GLY A 165 12.72 1.05 -6.64
CA GLY A 165 11.86 2.22 -6.44
C GLY A 165 12.59 3.39 -5.77
N ALA A 166 11.89 4.50 -5.59
CA ALA A 166 12.44 5.71 -5.00
C ALA A 166 12.87 5.55 -3.53
N TYR A 167 12.31 4.57 -2.83
CA TYR A 167 12.50 4.32 -1.39
C TYR A 167 13.21 2.99 -1.12
N ASP A 168 14.03 2.51 -2.04
CA ASP A 168 14.71 1.21 -2.00
C ASP A 168 15.73 1.06 -0.87
N LYS A 169 16.22 2.15 -0.30
CA LYS A 169 17.22 2.15 0.79
C LYS A 169 16.62 2.30 2.18
N GLN A 170 15.32 2.14 2.31
CA GLN A 170 14.65 2.15 3.60
C GLN A 170 14.46 0.74 4.17
N ILE A 171 14.30 0.69 5.49
CA ILE A 171 14.04 -0.53 6.25
C ILE A 171 12.91 -0.26 7.24
N ALA A 172 12.00 -1.20 7.36
CA ALA A 172 11.00 -1.23 8.42
C ALA A 172 11.41 -2.25 9.49
N VAL A 173 11.44 -1.81 10.76
CA VAL A 173 11.62 -2.66 11.94
C VAL A 173 10.36 -2.55 12.79
N PHE A 174 9.68 -3.66 13.05
CA PHE A 174 8.33 -3.63 13.64
C PHE A 174 8.02 -4.85 14.48
N SER A 175 7.00 -4.71 15.32
CA SER A 175 6.46 -5.75 16.19
C SER A 175 5.05 -5.38 16.66
N GLN A 176 4.54 -6.10 17.64
CA GLN A 176 3.26 -5.86 18.31
C GLN A 176 3.48 -5.66 19.80
N ILE A 177 2.79 -4.67 20.39
CA ILE A 177 2.87 -4.36 21.82
C ILE A 177 1.46 -4.30 22.46
N SER A 178 1.37 -4.56 23.75
CA SER A 178 0.09 -4.58 24.49
C SER A 178 -0.16 -3.38 25.39
N ASN A 179 0.80 -2.46 25.51
CA ASN A 179 0.71 -1.32 26.44
C ASN A 179 0.78 0.05 25.73
N PHE A 180 0.19 0.13 24.54
CA PHE A 180 0.06 1.40 23.82
C PHE A 180 -1.26 2.09 24.17
N ARG A 181 -1.20 3.35 24.58
CA ARG A 181 -2.38 4.16 24.90
C ARG A 181 -3.05 4.68 23.62
N ARG A 182 -4.26 4.24 23.37
CA ARG A 182 -5.10 4.58 22.21
C ARG A 182 -5.96 5.83 22.48
N ASP A 183 -5.35 6.89 22.95
CA ASP A 183 -6.03 8.14 23.22
C ASP A 183 -6.09 8.99 21.96
N ASN A 184 -7.28 9.40 21.57
CA ASN A 184 -7.55 10.20 20.37
C ASN A 184 -7.95 11.66 20.67
N GLY A 185 -7.87 12.10 21.93
CA GLY A 185 -8.30 13.41 22.42
C GLY A 185 -9.77 13.41 22.88
N GLU A 186 -10.13 14.41 23.67
CA GLU A 186 -11.47 14.52 24.30
C GLU A 186 -12.60 14.60 23.26
N ASP A 187 -12.36 15.28 22.14
CA ASP A 187 -13.32 15.48 21.05
C ASP A 187 -13.58 14.20 20.22
N ARG A 188 -12.78 13.13 20.41
CA ARG A 188 -12.86 11.85 19.72
C ARG A 188 -12.63 10.67 20.64
N ALA A 189 -13.02 10.79 21.90
CA ALA A 189 -12.85 9.74 22.91
C ALA A 189 -13.60 8.44 22.58
N ASP A 190 -14.65 8.53 21.75
CA ASP A 190 -15.45 7.41 21.24
C ASP A 190 -14.81 6.71 20.03
N GLN A 191 -13.67 7.20 19.53
CA GLN A 191 -12.99 6.70 18.34
C GLN A 191 -11.52 6.35 18.65
N PRO A 192 -11.25 5.36 19.50
CA PRO A 192 -9.88 5.11 19.99
C PRO A 192 -8.94 4.45 18.96
N ASP A 193 -9.49 3.71 17.99
CA ASP A 193 -8.73 2.75 17.18
C ASP A 193 -8.21 3.33 15.86
N ASN A 194 -7.74 4.57 15.88
CA ASN A 194 -7.17 5.21 14.70
C ASN A 194 -5.68 4.90 14.51
N THR A 195 -5.22 5.03 13.28
CA THR A 195 -3.79 4.96 12.98
C THR A 195 -3.09 6.19 13.53
N HIS A 196 -1.93 6.00 14.15
CA HIS A 196 -1.03 7.06 14.56
C HIS A 196 0.26 7.00 13.72
N ILE A 197 0.65 8.12 13.13
CA ILE A 197 1.90 8.30 12.40
C ILE A 197 2.73 9.34 13.13
N PHE A 198 3.98 9.02 13.40
CA PHE A 198 4.94 9.87 14.08
C PHE A 198 6.13 10.09 13.17
N TYR A 199 6.53 11.33 12.96
CA TYR A 199 7.73 11.63 12.19
C TYR A 199 8.68 12.57 12.93
N THR A 200 9.97 12.48 12.63
CA THR A 200 11.00 13.35 13.24
C THR A 200 11.74 14.15 12.18
N LYS A 201 12.17 13.48 11.15
CA LYS A 201 12.88 14.07 10.00
C LYS A 201 12.54 13.25 8.77
N LYS A 202 12.93 13.74 7.60
CA LYS A 202 12.69 13.06 6.33
C LYS A 202 13.16 11.61 6.39
N TYR A 203 12.29 10.69 6.01
CA TYR A 203 12.50 9.23 6.01
C TYR A 203 12.71 8.57 7.39
N HIS A 204 12.38 9.27 8.49
CA HIS A 204 12.38 8.69 9.83
C HIS A 204 11.00 8.87 10.43
N TRP A 205 10.24 7.80 10.44
CA TRP A 205 8.87 7.82 10.94
C TRP A 205 8.49 6.49 11.61
N ALA A 206 7.41 6.52 12.34
CA ALA A 206 6.87 5.36 13.02
C ALA A 206 5.35 5.30 12.84
N TRP A 207 4.81 4.12 13.00
CA TRP A 207 3.37 3.89 13.09
C TRP A 207 2.98 3.24 14.41
N ALA A 208 1.72 3.45 14.81
CA ALA A 208 1.02 2.63 15.77
C ALA A 208 -0.40 2.38 15.24
N ILE A 209 -0.75 1.11 15.07
CA ILE A 209 -1.99 0.64 14.46
C ILE A 209 -2.65 -0.36 15.41
N PRO A 210 -3.80 -0.04 16.05
CA PRO A 210 -4.60 -1.02 16.79
C PRO A 210 -5.02 -2.17 15.89
N ILE A 211 -4.78 -3.42 16.29
CA ILE A 211 -5.13 -4.60 15.49
C ILE A 211 -6.14 -5.53 16.16
N ASP A 212 -6.38 -5.32 17.45
CA ASP A 212 -7.48 -5.86 18.26
C ASP A 212 -7.68 -4.99 19.50
N ASP A 213 -8.46 -5.43 20.48
CA ASP A 213 -8.80 -4.66 21.69
C ASP A 213 -7.59 -4.35 22.59
N GLN A 214 -6.52 -5.14 22.54
CA GLN A 214 -5.37 -5.03 23.44
C GLN A 214 -4.05 -4.79 22.74
N VAL A 215 -3.91 -5.22 21.48
CA VAL A 215 -2.65 -5.24 20.78
C VAL A 215 -2.58 -4.13 19.74
N THR A 216 -1.46 -3.42 19.73
CA THR A 216 -1.13 -2.41 18.74
C THR A 216 0.12 -2.83 17.98
N SER A 217 0.02 -2.85 16.66
CA SER A 217 1.18 -2.98 15.78
C SER A 217 1.97 -1.69 15.83
N VAL A 218 3.26 -1.78 16.06
CA VAL A 218 4.19 -0.65 16.09
C VAL A 218 5.39 -0.93 15.21
N GLY A 219 5.86 0.10 14.52
CA GLY A 219 7.04 -0.06 13.70
C GLY A 219 7.68 1.26 13.34
N ILE A 220 8.92 1.17 12.91
CA ILE A 220 9.79 2.28 12.59
C ILE A 220 10.35 2.09 11.19
N VAL A 221 10.26 3.12 10.39
CA VAL A 221 10.87 3.17 9.05
C VAL A 221 12.00 4.18 9.07
N ILE A 222 13.18 3.73 8.65
CA ILE A 222 14.41 4.51 8.69
C ILE A 222 15.31 4.10 7.51
N PRO A 223 16.35 4.91 7.18
CA PRO A 223 17.39 4.46 6.27
C PRO A 223 18.07 3.18 6.75
N ALA A 224 18.27 2.22 5.85
CA ALA A 224 18.93 0.95 6.17
C ALA A 224 20.36 1.14 6.71
N GLU A 225 21.04 2.21 6.30
CA GLU A 225 22.37 2.57 6.81
C GLU A 225 22.33 2.94 8.29
N TYR A 226 21.36 3.77 8.69
CA TYR A 226 21.15 4.14 10.10
C TYR A 226 20.96 2.90 10.99
N PHE A 227 20.15 1.93 10.55
CA PHE A 227 19.97 0.67 11.29
C PHE A 227 21.28 -0.11 11.41
N ARG A 228 22.05 -0.23 10.31
CA ARG A 228 23.33 -0.95 10.31
C ARG A 228 24.40 -0.32 11.20
N GLU A 229 24.47 1.02 11.21
CA GLU A 229 25.42 1.77 12.04
C GLU A 229 25.21 1.55 13.54
N LYS A 230 23.98 1.31 13.98
CA LYS A 230 23.67 1.02 15.39
C LYS A 230 24.19 -0.34 15.85
N GLY A 231 24.25 -1.33 14.95
CA GLY A 231 24.79 -2.66 15.25
C GLY A 231 24.01 -3.44 16.31
N GLU A 232 22.76 -3.04 16.60
CA GLU A 232 21.91 -3.61 17.62
C GLU A 232 21.09 -4.80 17.10
N GLN A 233 20.65 -5.68 18.00
CA GLN A 233 19.64 -6.68 17.67
C GLN A 233 18.32 -5.98 17.38
N LYS A 234 17.53 -6.52 16.43
CA LYS A 234 16.32 -5.88 15.91
C LYS A 234 15.29 -5.51 16.99
N THR A 235 15.13 -6.32 18.03
CA THR A 235 14.18 -6.05 19.12
C THR A 235 14.69 -4.95 20.05
N ASP A 236 15.98 -4.93 20.36
CA ASP A 236 16.59 -3.88 21.18
C ASP A 236 16.62 -2.55 20.44
N PHE A 237 16.93 -2.57 19.14
CA PHE A 237 16.83 -1.42 18.26
C PHE A 237 15.40 -0.84 18.25
N LEU A 238 14.39 -1.70 18.03
CA LEU A 238 13.00 -1.25 18.01
C LEU A 238 12.59 -0.67 19.37
N ARG A 239 12.93 -1.31 20.49
CA ARG A 239 12.67 -0.83 21.85
C ARG A 239 13.22 0.59 22.05
N ARG A 240 14.47 0.81 21.71
CA ARG A 240 15.11 2.11 21.82
C ARG A 240 14.44 3.17 20.94
N GLU A 241 14.20 2.87 19.67
CA GLU A 241 13.59 3.82 18.73
C GLU A 241 12.14 4.16 19.09
N LEU A 242 11.35 3.22 19.62
CA LEU A 242 10.01 3.50 20.15
C LEU A 242 10.05 4.56 21.26
N HIS A 243 11.16 4.66 21.97
CA HIS A 243 11.37 5.64 23.01
C HIS A 243 11.96 6.95 22.48
N ASP A 244 12.94 6.88 21.59
CA ASP A 244 13.79 8.02 21.22
C ASP A 244 13.32 8.76 19.96
N LEU A 245 12.60 8.08 19.05
CA LEU A 245 12.27 8.65 17.74
C LEU A 245 11.36 9.87 17.85
N ASN A 246 10.31 9.79 18.66
CA ASN A 246 9.33 10.87 18.75
C ASN A 246 8.68 10.91 20.15
N PRO A 247 8.64 12.08 20.83
CA PRO A 247 8.07 12.17 22.17
C PRO A 247 6.57 11.90 22.24
N GLY A 248 5.82 12.10 21.15
CA GLY A 248 4.41 11.71 21.07
C GLY A 248 4.21 10.19 21.02
N LEU A 249 5.16 9.46 20.45
CA LEU A 249 5.18 8.00 20.41
C LEU A 249 5.51 7.44 21.81
N SER A 250 6.64 7.84 22.38
CA SER A 250 7.08 7.37 23.70
C SER A 250 6.09 7.72 24.81
N GLY A 251 5.48 8.90 24.74
CA GLY A 251 4.46 9.33 25.70
C GLY A 251 3.15 8.52 25.65
N ARG A 252 2.99 7.61 24.69
CA ARG A 252 1.84 6.71 24.56
C ARG A 252 2.14 5.27 24.95
N ILE A 253 3.38 4.96 25.30
CA ILE A 253 3.78 3.65 25.80
C ILE A 253 3.93 3.77 27.32
N ASP A 254 3.13 3.03 28.06
CA ASP A 254 3.14 3.04 29.53
C ASP A 254 4.34 2.21 30.05
N GLY A 255 5.43 2.92 30.36
CA GLY A 255 6.71 2.32 30.74
C GLY A 255 7.48 1.75 29.56
N GLU A 256 8.10 0.59 29.75
CA GLU A 256 8.80 -0.13 28.68
C GLU A 256 7.83 -0.82 27.73
N PRO A 257 8.12 -0.89 26.40
CA PRO A 257 7.28 -1.62 25.46
C PRO A 257 7.12 -3.09 25.83
N VAL A 258 5.88 -3.55 26.01
CA VAL A 258 5.55 -4.96 26.27
C VAL A 258 5.28 -5.66 24.94
N PHE A 259 6.32 -6.27 24.39
CA PHE A 259 6.24 -6.99 23.11
C PHE A 259 5.43 -8.28 23.24
N VAL A 260 4.48 -8.47 22.33
CA VAL A 260 3.69 -9.70 22.20
C VAL A 260 4.45 -10.76 21.39
N GLU A 261 5.33 -10.29 20.52
CA GLU A 261 6.17 -11.13 19.67
C GLU A 261 7.55 -10.47 19.43
N GLY A 262 8.48 -11.20 18.83
CA GLY A 262 9.79 -10.68 18.45
C GLY A 262 9.70 -9.68 17.31
N ALA A 263 10.67 -8.76 17.20
CA ALA A 263 10.70 -7.80 16.12
C ALA A 263 10.97 -8.46 14.75
N HIS A 264 10.33 -7.94 13.72
CA HIS A 264 10.50 -8.28 12.31
C HIS A 264 11.23 -7.17 11.56
N VAL A 265 11.76 -7.51 10.40
CA VAL A 265 12.50 -6.56 9.55
C VAL A 265 12.17 -6.81 8.10
N ILE A 266 11.82 -5.74 7.38
CA ILE A 266 11.64 -5.76 5.91
C ILE A 266 12.55 -4.68 5.31
N PRO A 267 13.62 -5.05 4.60
CA PRO A 267 14.52 -4.12 3.93
C PRO A 267 14.13 -3.90 2.48
N ASN A 268 14.51 -2.75 1.92
CA ASN A 268 14.51 -2.48 0.49
C ASN A 268 13.17 -2.81 -0.21
N TYR A 269 12.08 -2.38 0.37
CA TYR A 269 10.74 -2.76 -0.05
C TYR A 269 10.24 -2.05 -1.32
N SER A 270 10.88 -0.94 -1.73
CA SER A 270 10.41 -0.15 -2.86
C SER A 270 10.94 -0.68 -4.20
N PHE A 271 10.04 -1.01 -5.11
CA PHE A 271 10.38 -1.52 -6.45
C PHE A 271 9.21 -1.41 -7.43
N GLN A 272 9.52 -1.62 -8.72
CA GLN A 272 8.56 -1.66 -9.82
C GLN A 272 8.96 -2.69 -10.87
N VAL A 273 7.98 -3.43 -11.39
CA VAL A 273 8.07 -4.29 -12.57
C VAL A 273 7.36 -3.58 -13.72
N ARG A 274 8.08 -3.08 -14.72
CA ARG A 274 7.47 -2.23 -15.77
C ARG A 274 6.52 -2.96 -16.68
N LYS A 275 6.93 -4.10 -17.20
CA LYS A 275 6.05 -4.96 -18.01
C LYS A 275 5.51 -6.06 -17.10
N PHE A 276 4.49 -5.72 -16.33
CA PHE A 276 3.92 -6.57 -15.29
C PHE A 276 2.71 -7.40 -15.77
N ALA A 277 2.32 -7.25 -17.03
CA ALA A 277 1.35 -8.13 -17.68
C ALA A 277 1.78 -8.40 -19.12
N GLY A 278 1.33 -9.51 -19.67
CA GLY A 278 1.67 -9.97 -21.01
C GLY A 278 0.98 -11.29 -21.35
N PRO A 279 1.33 -11.92 -22.49
CA PRO A 279 0.70 -13.15 -22.90
C PRO A 279 0.68 -14.22 -21.80
N GLY A 280 -0.52 -14.59 -21.34
CA GLY A 280 -0.74 -15.61 -20.31
C GLY A 280 -0.45 -15.21 -18.86
N TYR A 281 -0.13 -13.92 -18.54
CA TYR A 281 0.12 -13.53 -17.16
C TYR A 281 -0.25 -12.08 -16.82
N MET A 282 -0.53 -11.85 -15.53
CA MET A 282 -0.57 -10.52 -14.88
C MET A 282 0.02 -10.61 -13.49
N CYS A 283 0.83 -9.61 -13.09
CA CYS A 283 1.21 -9.38 -11.69
C CYS A 283 0.21 -8.41 -11.05
N VAL A 284 -0.18 -8.66 -9.80
CA VAL A 284 -1.23 -7.92 -9.10
C VAL A 284 -0.74 -7.50 -7.71
N GLY A 285 -0.99 -6.26 -7.34
CA GLY A 285 -0.58 -5.69 -6.05
C GLY A 285 0.95 -5.58 -5.91
N ASP A 286 1.49 -5.93 -4.75
CA ASP A 286 2.92 -5.79 -4.47
C ASP A 286 3.81 -6.68 -5.37
N SER A 287 3.28 -7.66 -6.11
CA SER A 287 4.08 -8.41 -7.11
C SER A 287 4.45 -7.55 -8.31
N HIS A 288 3.70 -6.48 -8.55
CA HIS A 288 3.92 -5.48 -9.58
C HIS A 288 4.76 -4.30 -9.06
N ARG A 289 4.27 -3.58 -8.04
CA ARG A 289 4.90 -2.33 -7.60
C ARG A 289 4.61 -2.04 -6.12
N PHE A 290 5.65 -1.64 -5.38
CA PHE A 290 5.53 -1.10 -4.04
C PHE A 290 6.31 0.21 -3.91
N ILE A 291 5.70 1.24 -3.31
CA ILE A 291 6.31 2.57 -3.14
C ILE A 291 6.80 2.75 -1.70
N ASP A 292 5.90 3.16 -0.80
CA ASP A 292 6.17 3.47 0.60
C ASP A 292 4.92 3.19 1.44
N PRO A 293 5.02 2.59 2.65
CA PRO A 293 3.86 2.21 3.45
C PRO A 293 3.20 3.37 4.22
N ILE A 294 3.73 4.60 4.15
CA ILE A 294 3.35 5.71 5.03
C ILE A 294 1.85 6.03 5.06
N PHE A 295 1.15 5.91 3.96
CA PHE A 295 -0.28 6.21 3.85
C PHE A 295 -1.18 4.97 3.76
N SER A 296 -0.64 3.77 3.99
CA SER A 296 -1.41 2.52 4.05
C SER A 296 -2.16 2.14 2.76
N PHE A 297 -1.59 2.41 1.59
CA PHE A 297 -2.26 2.11 0.32
C PHE A 297 -2.13 0.65 -0.16
N GLY A 298 -1.24 -0.17 0.41
CA GLY A 298 -0.91 -1.50 -0.11
C GLY A 298 -2.13 -2.42 -0.28
N LEU A 299 -2.95 -2.60 0.77
CA LEU A 299 -4.17 -3.42 0.67
C LEU A 299 -5.18 -2.86 -0.34
N TYR A 300 -5.35 -1.53 -0.36
CA TYR A 300 -6.24 -0.88 -1.32
C TYR A 300 -5.81 -1.14 -2.77
N VAL A 301 -4.52 -0.89 -3.07
CA VAL A 301 -3.97 -1.11 -4.42
C VAL A 301 -4.14 -2.57 -4.82
N ALA A 302 -3.76 -3.52 -3.95
CA ALA A 302 -3.88 -4.94 -4.24
C ALA A 302 -5.33 -5.37 -4.54
N MET A 303 -6.29 -4.90 -3.74
CA MET A 303 -7.71 -5.22 -3.93
C MET A 303 -8.28 -4.56 -5.19
N LYS A 304 -7.89 -3.32 -5.48
CA LYS A 304 -8.35 -2.58 -6.66
C LYS A 304 -7.79 -3.18 -7.94
N GLU A 305 -6.48 -3.44 -7.96
CA GLU A 305 -5.83 -4.14 -9.08
C GLU A 305 -6.45 -5.52 -9.31
N ALA A 306 -6.74 -6.29 -8.24
CA ALA A 306 -7.38 -7.59 -8.37
C ALA A 306 -8.75 -7.49 -9.07
N GLY A 307 -9.53 -6.45 -8.79
CA GLY A 307 -10.80 -6.19 -9.48
C GLY A 307 -10.61 -5.88 -10.97
N LEU A 308 -9.64 -5.02 -11.29
CA LEU A 308 -9.30 -4.67 -12.68
C LEU A 308 -8.72 -5.87 -13.45
N ALA A 309 -7.82 -6.62 -12.80
CA ALA A 309 -7.24 -7.82 -13.35
C ALA A 309 -8.31 -8.89 -13.64
N ALA A 310 -9.31 -9.06 -12.75
CA ALA A 310 -10.41 -9.99 -12.98
C ALA A 310 -11.22 -9.61 -14.23
N ASN A 311 -11.51 -8.33 -14.43
CA ASN A 311 -12.20 -7.85 -15.63
C ASN A 311 -11.37 -8.08 -16.90
N ALA A 312 -10.06 -7.78 -16.86
CA ALA A 312 -9.16 -8.02 -17.98
C ALA A 312 -8.99 -9.53 -18.27
N ALA A 313 -8.92 -10.36 -17.22
CA ALA A 313 -8.83 -11.81 -17.33
C ALA A 313 -10.02 -12.42 -18.08
N VAL A 314 -11.24 -12.00 -17.74
CA VAL A 314 -12.44 -12.53 -18.41
C VAL A 314 -12.46 -12.21 -19.91
N LYS A 315 -12.08 -11.00 -20.29
CA LYS A 315 -11.94 -10.60 -21.70
C LYS A 315 -10.90 -11.44 -22.41
N TYR A 316 -9.72 -11.61 -21.80
CA TYR A 316 -8.64 -12.43 -22.35
C TYR A 316 -9.06 -13.91 -22.52
N LEU A 317 -9.75 -14.47 -21.52
CA LEU A 317 -10.26 -15.85 -21.57
C LEU A 317 -11.35 -16.02 -22.63
N ALA A 318 -12.11 -14.97 -22.94
CA ALA A 318 -13.06 -14.93 -24.05
C ALA A 318 -12.41 -14.74 -25.43
N GLY A 319 -11.07 -14.54 -25.47
CA GLY A 319 -10.30 -14.44 -26.72
C GLY A 319 -9.87 -13.02 -27.08
N GLU A 320 -10.28 -11.98 -26.33
CA GLU A 320 -9.85 -10.59 -26.60
C GLU A 320 -8.34 -10.44 -26.36
N GLY A 321 -7.62 -9.88 -27.32
CA GLY A 321 -6.18 -9.64 -27.24
C GLY A 321 -5.28 -10.89 -27.28
N ARG A 322 -5.83 -12.10 -27.34
CA ARG A 322 -5.03 -13.33 -27.50
C ARG A 322 -4.25 -13.32 -28.81
N GLY A 323 -2.98 -13.70 -28.72
CA GLY A 323 -2.05 -13.69 -29.86
C GLY A 323 -1.45 -12.33 -30.18
N THR A 324 -1.68 -11.31 -29.35
CA THR A 324 -0.97 -10.02 -29.39
C THR A 324 0.15 -9.98 -28.37
N ASP A 325 1.16 -9.12 -28.59
CA ASP A 325 2.29 -8.95 -27.67
C ASP A 325 1.91 -8.18 -26.39
N ASP A 326 0.77 -7.47 -26.40
CA ASP A 326 0.31 -6.60 -25.30
C ASP A 326 -1.21 -6.75 -25.07
N PRO A 327 -1.67 -7.93 -24.62
CA PRO A 327 -3.11 -8.21 -24.44
C PRO A 327 -3.75 -7.44 -23.29
N PHE A 328 -2.98 -6.86 -22.39
CA PHE A 328 -3.44 -6.18 -21.18
C PHE A 328 -3.03 -4.70 -21.12
N HIS A 329 -2.83 -4.07 -22.28
CA HIS A 329 -2.38 -2.67 -22.38
C HIS A 329 -3.22 -1.73 -21.51
N ASP A 330 -4.53 -1.71 -21.68
CA ASP A 330 -5.43 -0.79 -20.95
C ASP A 330 -5.38 -1.01 -19.43
N TYR A 331 -5.24 -2.28 -19.00
CA TYR A 331 -5.05 -2.63 -17.60
C TYR A 331 -3.75 -2.02 -17.06
N MET A 332 -2.63 -2.25 -17.76
CA MET A 332 -1.33 -1.74 -17.34
C MET A 332 -1.32 -0.21 -17.27
N VAL A 333 -1.84 0.47 -18.29
CA VAL A 333 -1.90 1.93 -18.33
C VAL A 333 -2.73 2.48 -17.18
N GLY A 334 -3.93 1.95 -16.96
CA GLY A 334 -4.83 2.42 -15.91
C GLY A 334 -4.23 2.24 -14.52
N VAL A 335 -3.58 1.12 -14.27
CA VAL A 335 -2.93 0.81 -12.98
C VAL A 335 -1.70 1.69 -12.77
N GLU A 336 -0.81 1.83 -13.75
CA GLU A 336 0.38 2.68 -13.63
C GLU A 336 0.02 4.14 -13.39
N MET A 337 -0.96 4.69 -14.12
CA MET A 337 -1.41 6.07 -13.91
C MET A 337 -1.93 6.30 -12.49
N ALA A 338 -2.65 5.34 -11.92
CA ALA A 338 -3.16 5.43 -10.55
C ALA A 338 -2.02 5.36 -9.52
N ILE A 339 -1.07 4.43 -9.68
CA ILE A 339 0.06 4.28 -8.77
C ILE A 339 1.03 5.47 -8.88
N ASP A 340 1.17 6.07 -10.05
CA ASP A 340 1.94 7.30 -10.23
C ASP A 340 1.34 8.49 -9.46
N ARG A 341 0.01 8.58 -9.31
CA ARG A 341 -0.63 9.56 -8.43
C ARG A 341 -0.28 9.31 -6.97
N ILE A 342 -0.18 8.03 -6.55
CA ILE A 342 0.28 7.67 -5.19
C ILE A 342 1.72 8.13 -4.99
N GLU A 343 2.60 7.88 -5.95
CA GLU A 343 4.00 8.31 -5.86
C GLU A 343 4.13 9.84 -5.79
N ASP A 344 3.34 10.59 -6.57
CA ASP A 344 3.31 12.05 -6.51
C ASP A 344 2.87 12.57 -5.14
N LEU A 345 1.87 11.93 -4.52
CA LEU A 345 1.41 12.27 -3.17
C LEU A 345 2.49 12.01 -2.11
N VAL A 346 3.12 10.83 -2.15
CA VAL A 346 4.18 10.44 -1.21
C VAL A 346 5.40 11.33 -1.36
N ASP A 347 5.83 11.60 -2.59
CA ASP A 347 6.95 12.48 -2.87
C ASP A 347 6.66 13.92 -2.42
N ALA A 348 5.45 14.45 -2.65
CA ALA A 348 5.06 15.78 -2.20
C ALA A 348 5.12 15.90 -0.66
N PHE A 349 4.68 14.88 0.06
CA PHE A 349 4.79 14.83 1.51
C PHE A 349 6.25 14.85 1.98
N TRP A 350 7.11 14.03 1.37
CA TRP A 350 8.51 13.93 1.79
C TRP A 350 9.38 15.12 1.37
N GLU A 351 9.14 15.68 0.18
CA GLU A 351 9.94 16.78 -0.35
C GLU A 351 9.48 18.15 0.18
N ASN A 352 8.18 18.34 0.40
CA ASN A 352 7.60 19.63 0.78
C ASN A 352 6.51 19.50 1.85
N PRO A 353 6.84 19.05 3.07
CA PRO A 353 5.85 18.78 4.12
C PRO A 353 5.00 19.98 4.52
N LEU A 354 5.55 21.19 4.47
CA LEU A 354 4.80 22.41 4.78
C LEU A 354 3.74 22.71 3.71
N ALA A 355 4.10 22.63 2.42
CA ALA A 355 3.14 22.80 1.33
C ALA A 355 2.07 21.71 1.36
N PHE A 356 2.46 20.46 1.63
CA PHE A 356 1.53 19.36 1.81
C PHE A 356 0.52 19.63 2.95
N ALA A 357 0.96 20.16 4.08
CA ALA A 357 0.08 20.54 5.18
C ALA A 357 -0.90 21.66 4.77
N VAL A 358 -0.45 22.68 4.02
CA VAL A 358 -1.32 23.75 3.48
C VAL A 358 -2.36 23.17 2.52
N MET A 359 -1.99 22.25 1.64
CA MET A 359 -2.92 21.57 0.74
C MET A 359 -3.96 20.78 1.51
N THR A 360 -3.54 19.98 2.48
CA THR A 360 -4.43 19.14 3.28
C THR A 360 -5.42 19.93 4.13
N HIS A 361 -5.04 21.12 4.61
CA HIS A 361 -5.87 21.88 5.55
C HIS A 361 -6.60 23.07 4.95
N ARG A 362 -6.21 23.53 3.77
CA ARG A 362 -6.74 24.79 3.19
C ARG A 362 -7.12 24.68 1.72
N LYS A 363 -6.17 24.85 0.80
CA LYS A 363 -6.45 25.16 -0.60
C LYS A 363 -7.02 24.00 -1.42
N PHE A 364 -6.53 22.76 -1.19
CA PHE A 364 -6.95 21.56 -1.91
C PHE A 364 -7.46 20.48 -0.96
N ARG A 365 -8.10 20.90 0.14
CA ARG A 365 -8.48 19.99 1.24
C ARG A 365 -9.23 18.74 0.74
N ASN A 366 -10.32 18.93 0.01
CA ASN A 366 -11.15 17.82 -0.46
C ASN A 366 -10.39 16.91 -1.42
N GLY A 367 -9.71 17.47 -2.40
CA GLY A 367 -8.92 16.69 -3.36
C GLY A 367 -7.74 15.96 -2.71
N THR A 368 -7.10 16.56 -1.71
CA THR A 368 -6.05 15.87 -0.93
C THR A 368 -6.65 14.75 -0.08
N ILE A 369 -7.83 14.95 0.49
CA ILE A 369 -8.57 13.90 1.22
C ILE A 369 -8.98 12.76 0.26
N ASP A 370 -9.40 13.07 -0.96
CA ASP A 370 -9.68 12.04 -1.98
C ASP A 370 -8.44 11.17 -2.25
N ASN A 371 -7.27 11.79 -2.44
CA ASN A 371 -6.02 11.06 -2.60
C ASN A 371 -5.71 10.21 -1.34
N LEU A 372 -5.81 10.77 -0.14
CA LEU A 372 -5.54 10.05 1.11
C LEU A 372 -6.58 8.94 1.41
N ALA A 373 -7.80 9.07 0.91
CA ALA A 373 -8.81 8.01 0.99
C ALA A 373 -8.53 6.84 0.04
N GLY A 374 -7.70 7.05 -1.00
CA GLY A 374 -7.35 6.04 -2.00
C GLY A 374 -8.03 6.22 -3.37
N ARG A 375 -8.60 7.40 -3.67
CA ARG A 375 -9.30 7.64 -4.95
C ARG A 375 -8.33 7.95 -6.10
N PHE A 376 -7.45 7.01 -6.43
CA PHE A 376 -6.44 7.19 -7.47
C PHE A 376 -6.87 6.73 -8.86
N PHE A 377 -7.75 5.76 -8.93
CA PHE A 377 -8.28 5.21 -10.18
C PHE A 377 -9.42 6.08 -10.73
N ASP A 378 -9.76 5.96 -12.00
CA ASP A 378 -10.74 6.82 -12.69
C ASP A 378 -12.14 6.18 -12.80
N ASP A 379 -12.45 5.17 -11.98
CA ASP A 379 -13.68 4.39 -12.03
C ASP A 379 -14.59 4.54 -10.80
N HIS A 380 -14.53 5.69 -10.10
CA HIS A 380 -15.27 5.90 -8.84
C HIS A 380 -16.75 6.31 -9.03
N GLY A 381 -17.18 6.62 -10.25
CA GLY A 381 -18.58 7.01 -10.51
C GLY A 381 -19.02 8.33 -9.85
N CYS A 382 -18.08 9.15 -9.40
CA CYS A 382 -18.29 10.47 -8.81
C CYS A 382 -17.31 11.50 -9.38
N PRO A 383 -17.58 12.82 -9.27
CA PRO A 383 -16.68 13.87 -9.77
C PRO A 383 -15.32 13.80 -9.11
N MET A 384 -14.23 13.90 -9.90
CA MET A 384 -12.83 13.82 -9.46
C MET A 384 -12.02 15.08 -9.71
N GLU A 385 -12.66 16.18 -10.13
CA GLU A 385 -11.98 17.44 -10.50
C GLU A 385 -11.14 18.00 -9.35
N GLU A 386 -11.63 17.92 -8.11
CA GLU A 386 -10.89 18.39 -6.92
C GLU A 386 -9.65 17.51 -6.65
N ARG A 387 -9.76 16.19 -6.83
CA ARG A 387 -8.63 15.24 -6.75
C ARG A 387 -7.59 15.57 -7.82
N ASP A 388 -8.02 15.76 -9.04
CA ASP A 388 -7.13 16.02 -10.18
C ASP A 388 -6.42 17.37 -10.04
N ALA A 389 -7.12 18.38 -9.54
CA ALA A 389 -6.53 19.68 -9.22
C ALA A 389 -5.47 19.57 -8.12
N ALA A 390 -5.74 18.78 -7.06
CA ALA A 390 -4.75 18.52 -6.01
C ALA A 390 -3.53 17.77 -6.54
N THR A 391 -3.74 16.73 -7.37
CA THR A 391 -2.65 15.96 -8.01
C THR A 391 -1.81 16.84 -8.92
N ALA A 392 -2.43 17.70 -9.73
CA ALA A 392 -1.72 18.66 -10.58
C ALA A 392 -0.88 19.65 -9.76
N ALA A 393 -1.41 20.11 -8.61
CA ALA A 393 -0.67 20.98 -7.70
C ALA A 393 0.53 20.26 -7.04
N PHE A 394 0.41 18.96 -6.69
CA PHE A 394 1.55 18.16 -6.23
C PHE A 394 2.64 18.06 -7.30
N ARG A 395 2.28 17.74 -8.54
CA ARG A 395 3.22 17.67 -9.67
C ARG A 395 3.93 19.00 -9.91
N LYS A 396 3.19 20.09 -9.88
CA LYS A 396 3.76 21.44 -9.99
C LYS A 396 4.75 21.75 -8.86
N LEU A 397 4.39 21.40 -7.61
CA LEU A 397 5.25 21.56 -6.45
C LEU A 397 6.57 20.78 -6.58
N LEU A 398 6.50 19.58 -7.15
CA LEU A 398 7.66 18.71 -7.38
C LEU A 398 8.46 19.09 -8.62
N GLY A 399 8.01 20.07 -9.42
CA GLY A 399 8.59 20.36 -10.72
C GLY A 399 8.52 19.18 -11.69
N ARG A 400 7.47 18.34 -11.56
CA ARG A 400 7.34 17.09 -12.29
C ARG A 400 6.28 17.21 -13.37
N ASP A 401 6.70 17.02 -14.61
CA ASP A 401 5.82 16.80 -15.75
C ASP A 401 5.85 15.29 -16.06
N ARG A 402 4.74 14.59 -15.77
CA ARG A 402 4.61 13.18 -16.13
C ARG A 402 4.14 13.08 -17.56
N SER A 403 5.09 13.03 -18.47
CA SER A 403 4.82 12.66 -19.85
C SER A 403 4.79 11.13 -19.98
N TYR A 404 3.72 10.61 -20.54
CA TYR A 404 3.61 9.20 -20.89
C TYR A 404 4.06 9.03 -22.35
N ASP A 405 4.75 7.93 -22.63
CA ASP A 405 5.14 7.59 -23.99
C ASP A 405 3.93 7.18 -24.85
N GLU A 406 4.17 6.84 -26.12
CA GLU A 406 3.10 6.43 -27.03
C GLU A 406 2.36 5.16 -26.58
N SER A 407 2.97 4.35 -25.70
CA SER A 407 2.32 3.20 -25.08
C SER A 407 1.41 3.58 -23.91
N GLY A 408 1.35 4.86 -23.52
CA GLY A 408 0.62 5.33 -22.33
C GLY A 408 1.33 5.02 -21.03
N LEU A 409 2.55 4.50 -21.05
CA LEU A 409 3.35 4.21 -19.87
C LEU A 409 4.34 5.35 -19.58
N TYR A 410 4.56 5.56 -18.28
CA TYR A 410 5.44 6.63 -17.82
C TYR A 410 6.90 6.42 -18.26
N SER A 411 7.46 7.39 -18.96
CA SER A 411 8.76 7.30 -19.62
C SER A 411 9.95 7.77 -18.78
N MET A 412 9.74 8.31 -17.57
CA MET A 412 10.85 8.77 -16.73
C MET A 412 11.78 7.62 -16.30
N PRO A 413 13.10 7.87 -16.21
CA PRO A 413 14.04 6.87 -15.71
C PRO A 413 13.64 6.37 -14.33
N ILE A 414 13.53 5.06 -14.19
CA ILE A 414 13.32 4.41 -12.90
C ILE A 414 14.68 4.23 -12.24
N GLY A 415 14.78 4.64 -10.99
CA GLY A 415 15.99 4.51 -10.19
C GLY A 415 15.76 5.05 -8.79
N SER A 416 16.67 4.75 -7.87
CA SER A 416 16.58 5.30 -6.53
C SER A 416 16.74 6.81 -6.54
N ARG A 417 15.73 7.51 -6.02
CA ARG A 417 15.76 8.94 -5.74
C ARG A 417 16.10 9.25 -4.29
N PHE A 418 16.29 8.21 -3.52
CA PHE A 418 16.56 8.31 -2.10
C PHE A 418 18.04 8.64 -1.83
N HIS A 419 18.27 9.78 -1.20
CA HIS A 419 19.59 10.26 -0.79
C HIS A 419 19.58 10.57 0.72
N PRO A 420 19.81 9.58 1.59
CA PRO A 420 19.71 9.77 3.04
C PRO A 420 20.65 10.86 3.57
N GLU A 421 21.82 11.02 2.96
CA GLU A 421 22.80 12.05 3.30
C GLU A 421 22.31 13.48 2.98
N ARG A 422 21.33 13.62 2.10
CA ARG A 422 20.70 14.91 1.71
C ARG A 422 19.34 15.12 2.36
N ALA A 423 18.86 14.15 3.16
CA ALA A 423 17.57 14.26 3.81
C ALA A 423 17.56 15.38 4.85
N PRO A 424 16.89 16.52 4.62
CA PRO A 424 16.89 17.63 5.55
C PRO A 424 16.10 17.29 6.80
N LEU A 425 16.44 17.95 7.91
CA LEU A 425 15.54 18.02 9.04
C LEU A 425 14.41 19.01 8.71
N TRP A 426 13.17 18.62 8.87
CA TRP A 426 12.02 19.47 8.54
C TRP A 426 12.02 20.81 9.30
N ASN A 427 12.55 20.83 10.52
CA ASN A 427 12.60 22.04 11.37
C ASN A 427 13.60 23.09 10.88
N SER A 428 14.56 22.73 10.06
CA SER A 428 15.62 23.62 9.58
C SER A 428 15.46 23.98 8.10
N ASN A 429 14.38 23.55 7.45
CA ASN A 429 14.23 23.70 6.02
C ASN A 429 13.62 25.04 5.62
N LEU A 430 14.44 26.10 5.64
CA LEU A 430 14.08 27.43 5.11
C LEU A 430 13.76 27.37 3.61
N ASP A 431 14.41 26.46 2.87
CA ASP A 431 14.14 26.27 1.45
C ASP A 431 12.73 25.73 1.22
N SER A 432 12.23 24.86 2.09
CA SER A 432 10.85 24.36 2.05
C SER A 432 9.82 25.49 2.27
N ILE A 433 10.12 26.46 3.15
CA ILE A 433 9.26 27.64 3.37
C ILE A 433 9.24 28.50 2.11
N ALA A 434 10.41 28.87 1.58
CA ALA A 434 10.53 29.69 0.39
C ALA A 434 9.89 29.03 -0.83
N THR A 435 10.08 27.72 -1.03
CA THR A 435 9.46 26.93 -2.10
C THR A 435 7.94 26.93 -1.95
N THR A 436 7.44 26.76 -0.73
CA THR A 436 6.00 26.76 -0.44
C THR A 436 5.38 28.13 -0.72
N GLU A 437 6.03 29.20 -0.31
CA GLU A 437 5.56 30.58 -0.57
C GLU A 437 5.55 30.92 -2.06
N ALA A 438 6.58 30.50 -2.81
CA ALA A 438 6.63 30.67 -4.26
C ALA A 438 5.51 29.89 -4.95
N TRP A 439 5.35 28.62 -4.60
CA TRP A 439 4.30 27.77 -5.11
C TRP A 439 2.90 28.31 -4.80
N MET A 440 2.66 28.83 -3.58
CA MET A 440 1.37 29.44 -3.22
C MET A 440 1.05 30.65 -4.08
N ARG A 441 2.04 31.52 -4.36
CA ARG A 441 1.86 32.67 -5.27
C ARG A 441 1.49 32.28 -6.70
N ASP A 442 2.05 31.18 -7.17
CA ASP A 442 1.77 30.65 -8.51
C ASP A 442 0.38 30.01 -8.67
N LEU A 443 -0.29 29.75 -7.55
CA LEU A 443 -1.64 29.16 -7.53
C LEU A 443 -2.76 30.22 -7.45
N ASP A 444 -2.44 31.47 -7.09
CA ASP A 444 -3.36 32.60 -7.09
C ASP A 444 -3.44 33.23 -8.47
#